data_4bbf0ef99661c78c3ccca605e9e012a0
#
_entry.id   4bbf0ef99661c78c3ccca605e9e012a0
#
_cell.length_a   1.000
_cell.length_b   1.000
_cell.length_c   1.000
_cell.angle_alpha   90.00
_cell.angle_beta   90.00
_cell.angle_gamma   90.00
#
_symmetry.space_group_name_H-M   'P 1'
#
loop_
_entity.id
_entity.type
_entity.pdbx_description
1 polymer ?
#
loop_
_entity_poly.entity_id
_entity_poly.type
_entity_poly.pdbx_seq_one_letter_code
_entity_poly.pdbx_strand_id
1 'polypeptide(L)'
;MIFIYILQLELNKYYIGKTNNPDIRLDSHFNSNGSEWTKIYKPIKVYELISDCDSYDEDKYTLKYMNKEGIDNVRGGSFCQVELSDEQIKLINQMIKGASDKCFNCGESGHFMNKCMESKIQEYLKDVNNENIQSETIRINSIYEEIIELNR
;
A
#
# COMPACT_ATOMS: atom_id res chain seq x y z
N MET A 1 -8.36 27.38 5.47
CA MET A 1 -9.07 26.11 5.17
C MET A 1 -8.18 25.27 4.26
N ILE A 2 -7.98 24.01 4.59
CA ILE A 2 -7.21 23.07 3.76
C ILE A 2 -8.19 22.23 2.94
N PHE A 3 -7.89 22.11 1.67
CA PHE A 3 -8.61 21.23 0.73
C PHE A 3 -7.72 20.06 0.35
N ILE A 4 -8.30 18.90 0.21
CA ILE A 4 -7.68 17.75 -0.45
C ILE A 4 -8.31 17.62 -1.83
N TYR A 5 -7.48 17.55 -2.85
CA TYR A 5 -7.93 17.33 -4.22
C TYR A 5 -7.40 16.00 -4.75
N ILE A 6 -8.24 15.32 -5.50
CA ILE A 6 -7.91 14.08 -6.18
C ILE A 6 -8.05 14.33 -7.68
N LEU A 7 -6.94 14.18 -8.41
CA LEU A 7 -6.90 14.28 -9.85
C LEU A 7 -6.96 12.89 -10.48
N GLN A 8 -7.83 12.72 -11.45
CA GLN A 8 -7.76 11.60 -12.36
C GLN A 8 -6.83 11.95 -13.51
N LEU A 9 -5.86 11.08 -13.76
CA LEU A 9 -4.83 11.26 -14.76
C LEU A 9 -5.00 10.26 -15.90
N GLU A 10 -4.22 10.41 -16.96
CA GLU A 10 -4.13 9.44 -18.04
C GLU A 10 -3.79 8.04 -17.52
N LEU A 11 -4.21 7.00 -18.23
CA LEU A 11 -3.96 5.59 -17.94
C LEU A 11 -4.45 5.14 -16.54
N ASN A 12 -5.59 5.70 -16.09
CA ASN A 12 -6.18 5.40 -14.78
C ASN A 12 -5.22 5.63 -13.60
N LYS A 13 -4.35 6.62 -13.72
CA LYS A 13 -3.50 7.09 -12.63
C LYS A 13 -4.22 8.18 -11.84
N TYR A 14 -3.82 8.37 -10.59
CA TYR A 14 -4.39 9.34 -9.66
C TYR A 14 -3.29 10.10 -8.93
N TYR A 15 -3.60 11.34 -8.60
CA TYR A 15 -2.75 12.17 -7.76
C TYR A 15 -3.57 12.83 -6.66
N ILE A 16 -3.10 12.74 -5.44
CA ILE A 16 -3.71 13.35 -4.26
C ILE A 16 -2.79 14.47 -3.74
N GLY A 17 -3.36 15.63 -3.53
CA GLY A 17 -2.63 16.77 -2.99
C GLY A 17 -3.47 17.58 -2.03
N LYS A 18 -2.81 18.48 -1.31
CA LYS A 18 -3.45 19.46 -0.43
C LYS A 18 -3.13 20.87 -0.86
N THR A 19 -4.06 21.77 -0.62
CA THR A 19 -3.88 23.20 -0.88
C THR A 19 -4.84 24.02 -0.04
N ASN A 20 -4.47 25.25 0.26
CA ASN A 20 -5.37 26.28 0.79
C ASN A 20 -5.95 27.16 -0.31
N ASN A 21 -5.48 27.01 -1.56
CA ASN A 21 -5.99 27.72 -2.73
C ASN A 21 -6.16 26.76 -3.91
N PRO A 22 -7.34 26.11 -4.01
CA PRO A 22 -7.60 25.10 -5.06
C PRO A 22 -7.46 25.65 -6.48
N ASP A 23 -7.94 26.87 -6.75
CA ASP A 23 -7.94 27.45 -8.10
C ASP A 23 -6.52 27.55 -8.67
N ILE A 24 -5.60 28.14 -7.92
CA ILE A 24 -4.21 28.30 -8.34
C ILE A 24 -3.51 26.94 -8.46
N ARG A 25 -3.74 26.05 -7.50
CA ARG A 25 -3.05 24.75 -7.47
C ARG A 25 -3.53 23.82 -8.58
N LEU A 26 -4.81 23.78 -8.84
CA LEU A 26 -5.38 23.00 -9.94
C LEU A 26 -4.94 23.51 -11.29
N ASP A 27 -4.95 24.83 -11.49
CA ASP A 27 -4.42 25.45 -12.71
C ASP A 27 -2.95 25.05 -12.96
N SER A 28 -2.11 25.04 -11.91
CA SER A 28 -0.71 24.65 -12.07
C SER A 28 -0.55 23.20 -12.52
N HIS A 29 -1.39 22.28 -12.06
CA HIS A 29 -1.37 20.89 -12.53
C HIS A 29 -1.81 20.75 -13.99
N PHE A 30 -2.89 21.43 -14.38
CA PHE A 30 -3.40 21.38 -15.76
C PHE A 30 -2.47 22.11 -16.75
N ASN A 31 -1.66 23.06 -16.30
CA ASN A 31 -0.67 23.77 -17.10
C ASN A 31 0.74 23.14 -17.05
N SER A 32 0.87 21.89 -16.65
CA SER A 32 2.11 21.10 -16.59
C SER A 32 3.15 21.65 -15.60
N ASN A 33 2.73 22.41 -14.61
CA ASN A 33 3.57 22.94 -13.52
C ASN A 33 3.32 22.24 -12.18
N GLY A 34 2.75 21.03 -12.21
CA GLY A 34 2.45 20.23 -11.04
C GLY A 34 3.61 19.33 -10.59
N SER A 35 3.28 18.21 -9.99
CA SER A 35 4.24 17.19 -9.58
C SER A 35 4.85 16.44 -10.77
N GLU A 36 5.97 15.76 -10.57
CA GLU A 36 6.57 14.92 -11.62
C GLU A 36 5.60 13.83 -12.10
N TRP A 37 4.80 13.26 -11.19
CA TRP A 37 3.78 12.27 -11.53
C TRP A 37 2.72 12.83 -12.48
N THR A 38 2.22 14.03 -12.23
CA THR A 38 1.23 14.69 -13.09
C THR A 38 1.81 15.23 -14.40
N LYS A 39 3.14 15.36 -14.51
CA LYS A 39 3.82 15.67 -15.77
C LYS A 39 3.91 14.44 -16.69
N ILE A 40 4.11 13.25 -16.11
CA ILE A 40 4.18 11.99 -16.85
C ILE A 40 2.77 11.54 -17.26
N TYR A 41 1.83 11.55 -16.32
CA TYR A 41 0.43 11.22 -16.54
C TYR A 41 -0.40 12.47 -16.43
N LYS A 42 -0.81 13.02 -17.55
CA LYS A 42 -1.49 14.32 -17.59
C LYS A 42 -2.85 14.27 -16.91
N PRO A 43 -3.21 15.31 -16.13
CA PRO A 43 -4.52 15.41 -15.54
C PRO A 43 -5.64 15.43 -16.61
N ILE A 44 -6.66 14.62 -16.37
CA ILE A 44 -7.88 14.59 -17.19
C ILE A 44 -8.94 15.47 -16.55
N LYS A 45 -9.18 15.27 -15.24
CA LYS A 45 -10.21 16.02 -14.50
C LYS A 45 -9.91 16.01 -12.99
N VAL A 46 -10.54 16.95 -12.30
CA VAL A 46 -10.66 16.89 -10.84
C VAL A 46 -11.71 15.82 -10.51
N TYR A 47 -11.25 14.73 -9.91
CA TYR A 47 -12.14 13.62 -9.56
C TYR A 47 -12.93 13.92 -8.29
N GLU A 48 -12.26 14.52 -7.30
CA GLU A 48 -12.86 14.88 -6.02
C GLU A 48 -12.13 16.09 -5.41
N LEU A 49 -12.89 16.97 -4.76
CA LEU A 49 -12.38 18.10 -3.99
C LEU A 49 -13.06 18.10 -2.62
N ILE A 50 -12.26 17.95 -1.57
CA ILE A 50 -12.73 17.80 -0.20
C ILE A 50 -12.30 19.03 0.60
N SER A 51 -13.26 19.73 1.21
CA SER A 51 -13.03 20.88 2.08
C SER A 51 -12.90 20.47 3.55
N ASP A 52 -12.50 21.42 4.38
CA ASP A 52 -12.38 21.26 5.83
C ASP A 52 -11.48 20.10 6.28
N CYS A 53 -10.38 19.90 5.57
CA CYS A 53 -9.37 18.91 5.87
C CYS A 53 -8.29 19.45 6.80
N ASP A 54 -7.53 18.55 7.42
CA ASP A 54 -6.31 18.87 8.14
C ASP A 54 -5.05 18.47 7.36
N SER A 55 -3.87 18.75 7.93
CA SER A 55 -2.61 18.47 7.25
C SER A 55 -2.27 16.98 7.15
N TYR A 56 -2.94 16.11 7.90
CA TYR A 56 -2.75 14.66 7.86
C TYR A 56 -3.66 13.96 6.83
N ASP A 57 -4.69 14.63 6.38
CA ASP A 57 -5.66 14.06 5.45
C ASP A 57 -5.07 13.74 4.07
N GLU A 58 -4.03 14.44 3.64
CA GLU A 58 -3.36 14.18 2.36
C GLU A 58 -2.82 12.73 2.30
N ASP A 59 -2.07 12.29 3.30
CA ASP A 59 -1.56 10.92 3.38
C ASP A 59 -2.68 9.90 3.57
N LYS A 60 -3.67 10.22 4.36
CA LYS A 60 -4.86 9.38 4.57
C LYS A 60 -5.59 9.10 3.26
N TYR A 61 -5.86 10.11 2.45
CA TYR A 61 -6.52 9.93 1.16
C TYR A 61 -5.62 9.27 0.12
N THR A 62 -4.33 9.53 0.15
CA THR A 62 -3.35 8.84 -0.69
C THR A 62 -3.39 7.33 -0.44
N LEU A 63 -3.36 6.89 0.82
CA LEU A 63 -3.46 5.49 1.19
C LEU A 63 -4.81 4.86 0.83
N LYS A 64 -5.90 5.59 1.01
CA LYS A 64 -7.24 5.15 0.61
C LYS A 64 -7.32 4.86 -0.88
N TYR A 65 -6.80 5.76 -1.72
CA TYR A 65 -6.78 5.59 -3.17
C TYR A 65 -5.81 4.50 -3.61
N MET A 66 -4.65 4.37 -2.96
CA MET A 66 -3.72 3.26 -3.21
C MET A 66 -4.36 1.90 -2.91
N ASN A 67 -5.15 1.80 -1.86
CA ASN A 67 -5.90 0.58 -1.53
C ASN A 67 -6.99 0.28 -2.56
N LYS A 68 -7.66 1.31 -3.07
CA LYS A 68 -8.76 1.17 -4.03
C LYS A 68 -8.28 0.94 -5.47
N GLU A 69 -7.29 1.72 -5.91
CA GLU A 69 -6.87 1.78 -7.32
C GLU A 69 -5.53 1.08 -7.59
N GLY A 70 -4.82 0.66 -6.54
CA GLY A 70 -3.51 0.04 -6.62
C GLY A 70 -2.37 1.03 -6.34
N ILE A 71 -1.31 0.55 -5.67
CA ILE A 71 -0.15 1.37 -5.27
C ILE A 71 0.56 1.96 -6.49
N ASP A 72 0.67 1.22 -7.60
CA ASP A 72 1.34 1.66 -8.81
C ASP A 72 0.57 2.75 -9.58
N ASN A 73 -0.67 2.98 -9.24
CA ASN A 73 -1.56 3.90 -9.93
C ASN A 73 -1.78 5.23 -9.20
N VAL A 74 -1.27 5.37 -7.99
CA VAL A 74 -1.57 6.50 -7.10
C VAL A 74 -0.31 7.09 -6.51
N ARG A 75 -0.20 8.42 -6.56
CA ARG A 75 0.85 9.18 -5.87
C ARG A 75 0.23 10.36 -5.16
N GLY A 76 0.89 10.82 -4.12
CA GLY A 76 0.47 11.98 -3.34
C GLY A 76 1.09 12.01 -1.95
N GLY A 77 0.93 13.11 -1.23
CA GLY A 77 1.42 13.27 0.12
C GLY A 77 2.90 12.91 0.27
N SER A 78 3.19 12.08 1.25
CA SER A 78 4.54 11.57 1.52
C SER A 78 5.05 10.58 0.44
N PHE A 79 4.19 10.11 -0.45
CA PHE A 79 4.49 9.13 -1.50
C PHE A 79 4.30 9.75 -2.90
N CYS A 80 5.02 10.84 -3.16
CA CYS A 80 4.92 11.60 -4.41
C CYS A 80 6.02 11.28 -5.43
N GLN A 81 6.98 10.44 -5.10
CA GLN A 81 8.04 10.00 -6.02
C GLN A 81 7.45 9.18 -7.17
N VAL A 82 8.00 9.34 -8.37
CA VAL A 82 7.55 8.58 -9.55
C VAL A 82 7.71 7.08 -9.33
N GLU A 83 8.88 6.67 -8.85
CA GLU A 83 9.17 5.29 -8.45
C GLU A 83 9.27 5.20 -6.93
N LEU A 84 8.47 4.31 -6.35
CA LEU A 84 8.54 4.01 -4.92
C LEU A 84 9.58 2.92 -4.68
N SER A 85 10.37 3.07 -3.60
CA SER A 85 11.30 2.03 -3.16
C SER A 85 10.55 0.82 -2.59
N ASP A 86 11.22 -0.33 -2.53
CA ASP A 86 10.64 -1.54 -1.94
C ASP A 86 10.26 -1.33 -0.46
N GLU A 87 11.04 -0.54 0.27
CA GLU A 87 10.76 -0.16 1.65
C GLU A 87 9.50 0.69 1.77
N GLN A 88 9.31 1.66 0.85
CA GLN A 88 8.10 2.48 0.81
C GLN A 88 6.86 1.64 0.48
N ILE A 89 6.96 0.74 -0.48
CA ILE A 89 5.86 -0.17 -0.85
C ILE A 89 5.50 -1.07 0.34
N LYS A 90 6.49 -1.59 1.04
CA LYS A 90 6.29 -2.39 2.25
C LYS A 90 5.59 -1.59 3.36
N LEU A 91 6.04 -0.35 3.60
CA LEU A 91 5.42 0.55 4.57
C LEU A 91 3.96 0.85 4.20
N ILE A 92 3.69 1.18 2.95
CA ILE A 92 2.33 1.45 2.46
C ILE A 92 1.42 0.25 2.70
N ASN A 93 1.87 -0.96 2.37
CA ASN A 93 1.11 -2.18 2.61
C ASN A 93 0.82 -2.41 4.09
N GLN A 94 1.79 -2.14 4.98
CA GLN A 94 1.58 -2.22 6.41
C GLN A 94 0.53 -1.21 6.90
N MET A 95 0.60 0.03 6.42
CA MET A 95 -0.34 1.07 6.80
C MET A 95 -1.77 0.76 6.33
N ILE A 96 -1.92 0.26 5.11
CA ILE A 96 -3.23 -0.15 4.56
C ILE A 96 -3.81 -1.32 5.35
N LYS A 97 -3.01 -2.35 5.62
CA LYS A 97 -3.43 -3.51 6.42
C LYS A 97 -3.79 -3.12 7.86
N GLY A 98 -2.99 -2.26 8.48
CA GLY A 98 -3.24 -1.76 9.83
C GLY A 98 -4.53 -0.96 9.94
N ALA A 99 -4.83 -0.12 8.96
CA ALA A 99 -6.07 0.65 8.91
C ALA A 99 -7.33 -0.23 8.77
N SER A 100 -7.20 -1.41 8.22
CA SER A 100 -8.30 -2.38 8.06
C SER A 100 -8.24 -3.55 9.06
N ASP A 101 -7.45 -3.45 10.11
CA ASP A 101 -7.25 -4.49 11.14
C ASP A 101 -6.85 -5.86 10.56
N LYS A 102 -6.06 -5.84 9.51
CA LYS A 102 -5.52 -7.05 8.89
C LYS A 102 -4.13 -7.38 9.42
N CYS A 103 -3.80 -8.66 9.41
CA CYS A 103 -2.47 -9.14 9.74
C CYS A 103 -1.41 -8.57 8.79
N PHE A 104 -0.34 -7.99 9.31
CA PHE A 104 0.76 -7.43 8.52
C PHE A 104 1.58 -8.49 7.77
N ASN A 105 1.50 -9.74 8.20
CA ASN A 105 2.23 -10.84 7.58
C ASN A 105 1.47 -11.48 6.43
N CYS A 106 0.25 -12.00 6.68
CA CYS A 106 -0.53 -12.71 5.66
C CYS A 106 -1.63 -11.88 4.99
N GLY A 107 -1.97 -10.72 5.56
CA GLY A 107 -3.02 -9.85 5.01
C GLY A 107 -4.46 -10.27 5.33
N GLU A 108 -4.67 -11.36 6.06
CA GLU A 108 -5.99 -11.82 6.46
C GLU A 108 -6.50 -11.11 7.71
N SER A 109 -7.83 -11.04 7.84
CA SER A 109 -8.49 -10.50 9.03
C SER A 109 -8.62 -11.56 10.14
N GLY A 110 -8.90 -11.10 11.35
CA GLY A 110 -9.18 -11.95 12.50
C GLY A 110 -7.99 -12.21 13.42
N HIS A 111 -6.79 -11.81 13.04
CA HIS A 111 -5.59 -11.88 13.88
C HIS A 111 -4.56 -10.82 13.49
N PHE A 112 -3.60 -10.55 14.37
CA PHE A 112 -2.43 -9.70 14.11
C PHE A 112 -1.18 -10.56 13.91
N MET A 113 -0.08 -9.91 13.48
CA MET A 113 1.17 -10.56 13.11
C MET A 113 1.75 -11.47 14.22
N ASN A 114 1.63 -11.06 15.49
CA ASN A 114 2.12 -11.84 16.64
C ASN A 114 1.38 -13.16 16.88
N LYS A 115 0.18 -13.31 16.33
CA LYS A 115 -0.63 -14.53 16.40
C LYS A 115 -0.79 -15.22 15.04
N CYS A 116 -0.05 -14.75 14.03
CA CYS A 116 -0.11 -15.31 12.70
C CYS A 116 0.61 -16.65 12.61
N MET A 117 -0.08 -17.67 12.17
CA MET A 117 0.48 -19.02 12.01
C MET A 117 1.57 -19.06 10.93
N GLU A 118 1.46 -18.26 9.87
CA GLU A 118 2.49 -18.17 8.83
C GLU A 118 3.80 -17.59 9.36
N SER A 119 3.75 -16.59 10.26
CA SER A 119 4.94 -16.07 10.92
C SER A 119 5.64 -17.13 11.77
N LYS A 120 4.88 -17.96 12.48
CA LYS A 120 5.42 -19.04 13.30
C LYS A 120 6.10 -20.12 12.46
N ILE A 121 5.51 -20.46 11.32
CA ILE A 121 6.09 -21.40 10.37
C ILE A 121 7.41 -20.86 9.79
N GLN A 122 7.45 -19.59 9.43
CA GLN A 122 8.67 -18.95 8.90
C GLN A 122 9.77 -18.84 9.95
N GLU A 123 9.44 -18.56 11.20
CA GLU A 123 10.39 -18.54 12.31
C GLU A 123 10.97 -19.94 12.56
N TYR A 124 10.11 -20.96 12.62
CA TYR A 124 10.52 -22.35 12.74
C TYR A 124 11.44 -22.80 11.60
N LEU A 125 11.12 -22.44 10.35
CA LEU A 125 11.94 -22.78 9.18
C LEU A 125 13.31 -22.08 9.21
N LYS A 126 13.45 -20.90 9.80
CA LYS A 126 14.74 -20.22 9.98
C LYS A 126 15.62 -20.94 11.01
N ASP A 127 15.04 -21.43 12.08
CA ASP A 127 15.77 -22.17 13.12
C ASP A 127 16.24 -23.53 12.59
N VAL A 128 15.42 -24.20 11.79
CA VAL A 128 15.75 -25.48 11.14
C VAL A 128 16.86 -25.35 10.12
N ASN A 129 16.96 -24.25 9.40
CA ASN A 129 18.02 -24.00 8.43
C ASN A 129 19.41 -23.83 9.07
N ASN A 130 19.49 -23.62 10.38
CA ASN A 130 20.76 -23.52 11.11
C ASN A 130 21.26 -24.86 11.70
N GLU A 131 20.43 -25.91 11.76
CA GLU A 131 20.80 -27.21 12.31
C GLU A 131 20.32 -28.39 11.41
N ASN A 132 21.14 -28.84 10.46
CA ASN A 132 21.01 -30.12 9.72
C ASN A 132 19.86 -30.23 8.69
N ILE A 133 20.13 -29.73 7.48
CA ILE A 133 19.18 -29.51 6.39
C ILE A 133 18.56 -30.78 5.76
N GLN A 134 19.16 -31.96 5.83
CA GLN A 134 18.70 -33.11 5.05
C GLN A 134 17.68 -34.04 5.70
N SER A 135 17.73 -34.25 7.00
CA SER A 135 16.80 -35.17 7.68
C SER A 135 15.46 -34.53 8.04
N GLU A 136 15.42 -33.23 8.23
CA GLU A 136 14.21 -32.51 8.65
C GLU A 136 13.34 -32.01 7.49
N THR A 137 13.91 -31.76 6.32
CA THR A 137 13.16 -31.48 5.11
C THR A 137 12.22 -32.64 4.74
N ILE A 138 12.68 -33.88 4.93
CA ILE A 138 11.87 -35.11 4.72
C ILE A 138 10.73 -35.16 5.73
N ARG A 139 10.95 -34.76 6.98
CA ARG A 139 9.96 -34.79 8.04
C ARG A 139 8.90 -33.70 7.87
N ILE A 140 9.29 -32.51 7.43
CA ILE A 140 8.37 -31.40 7.11
C ILE A 140 7.49 -31.75 5.91
N ASN A 141 8.04 -32.33 4.86
CA ASN A 141 7.26 -32.76 3.71
C ASN A 141 6.24 -33.86 4.08
N SER A 142 6.60 -34.78 4.99
CA SER A 142 5.69 -35.78 5.51
C SER A 142 4.52 -35.16 6.29
N ILE A 143 4.78 -34.15 7.12
CA ILE A 143 3.73 -33.43 7.86
C ILE A 143 2.82 -32.64 6.93
N TYR A 144 3.39 -32.03 5.87
CA TYR A 144 2.62 -31.31 4.87
C TYR A 144 1.67 -32.22 4.10
N GLU A 145 2.12 -33.40 3.73
CA GLU A 145 1.31 -34.44 3.06
C GLU A 145 0.17 -34.91 3.95
N GLU A 146 0.41 -35.17 5.24
CA GLU A 146 -0.60 -35.55 6.21
C GLU A 146 -1.68 -34.46 6.41
N ILE A 147 -1.28 -33.18 6.45
CA ILE A 147 -2.21 -32.03 6.58
C ILE A 147 -3.08 -31.90 5.32
N ILE A 148 -2.51 -32.11 4.14
CA ILE A 148 -3.27 -32.07 2.87
C ILE A 148 -4.28 -33.23 2.81
N GLU A 149 -3.92 -34.43 3.25
CA GLU A 149 -4.83 -35.56 3.28
C GLU A 149 -5.97 -35.40 4.30
N LEU A 150 -5.71 -34.77 5.44
CA LEU A 150 -6.74 -34.50 6.46
C LEU A 150 -7.75 -33.40 6.03
N ASN A 151 -7.42 -32.58 5.07
CA ASN A 151 -8.28 -31.52 4.53
C ASN A 151 -8.95 -31.87 3.19
N ARG A 152 -8.80 -33.08 2.75
CA ARG A 152 -9.55 -33.66 1.65
C ARG A 152 -10.81 -34.34 2.20
#